data_0e465be7d6f258ba039f754a7e9090f0
#
_entry.id   0e465be7d6f258ba039f754a7e9090f0
#
_cell.length_a   1.000
_cell.length_b   1.000
_cell.length_c   1.000
_cell.angle_alpha   90.00
_cell.angle_beta   90.00
_cell.angle_gamma   90.00
#
_symmetry.space_group_name_H-M   'P 1'
#
loop_
_entity.id
_entity.type
_entity.pdbx_description
1 polymer ?
#
loop_
_entity_poly.entity_id
_entity_poly.type
_entity_poly.pdbx_seq_one_letter_code
_entity_poly.pdbx_strand_id
1 'polypeptide(L)'
;RLADTLIVLFLALTSALATAAEIEVRNIQLAPADDGGYVLSADMAIDFSPRLEEAVSKGLALYFLAEFELSRPRWYWFDEKLVKTHQTWRLTYHALTRQYRLSTGALHQSFSSLDEALRVLSRLRNWQVLAADRVLPGESFDAALRMRLDTTQLPKPFQIEAISNRDWILSSDWKRWLFTVPVVSPAASSAATATTVSTPIAAPAGGEAK
;
A
#
# COMPACT_ATOMS: atom_id res chain seq x y z
N ARG A 1 13.83 -53.18 -3.36
CA ARG A 1 13.21 -52.60 -4.60
C ARG A 1 11.78 -52.13 -4.36
N LEU A 2 10.91 -52.87 -3.65
CA LEU A 2 9.55 -52.41 -3.28
C LEU A 2 9.56 -51.26 -2.25
N ALA A 3 10.49 -51.30 -1.31
CA ALA A 3 10.65 -50.23 -0.30
C ALA A 3 11.14 -48.89 -0.93
N ASP A 4 12.05 -48.99 -1.89
CA ASP A 4 12.59 -47.83 -2.60
C ASP A 4 11.52 -47.13 -3.45
N THR A 5 10.64 -47.93 -4.09
CA THR A 5 9.51 -47.39 -4.88
C THR A 5 8.45 -46.74 -4.02
N LEU A 6 8.23 -47.22 -2.80
CA LEU A 6 7.27 -46.66 -1.83
C LEU A 6 7.77 -45.33 -1.26
N ILE A 7 9.08 -45.21 -1.02
CA ILE A 7 9.71 -43.95 -0.54
C ILE A 7 9.65 -42.86 -1.63
N VAL A 8 9.91 -43.21 -2.90
CA VAL A 8 9.82 -42.27 -4.02
C VAL A 8 8.38 -41.82 -4.26
N LEU A 9 7.40 -42.69 -4.10
CA LEU A 9 5.98 -42.35 -4.22
C LEU A 9 5.51 -41.44 -3.06
N PHE A 10 6.03 -41.64 -1.86
CA PHE A 10 5.71 -40.82 -0.69
C PHE A 10 6.35 -39.44 -0.79
N LEU A 11 7.56 -39.32 -1.34
CA LEU A 11 8.25 -38.05 -1.57
C LEU A 11 7.59 -37.20 -2.67
N ALA A 12 6.95 -37.84 -3.66
CA ALA A 12 6.24 -37.15 -4.74
C ALA A 12 4.87 -36.58 -4.31
N LEU A 13 4.32 -37.02 -3.17
CA LEU A 13 3.01 -36.60 -2.69
C LEU A 13 3.04 -35.33 -1.82
N THR A 14 4.23 -34.80 -1.50
CA THR A 14 4.38 -33.65 -0.59
C THR A 14 4.44 -32.28 -1.27
N SER A 15 4.24 -32.19 -2.59
CA SER A 15 4.45 -30.94 -3.34
C SER A 15 3.16 -30.20 -3.73
N ALA A 16 2.04 -30.46 -3.10
CA ALA A 16 0.89 -29.57 -3.20
C ALA A 16 1.14 -28.36 -2.24
N LEU A 17 1.98 -27.42 -2.65
CA LEU A 17 2.04 -26.10 -2.08
C LEU A 17 0.68 -25.44 -2.34
N ALA A 18 -0.23 -25.55 -1.38
CA ALA A 18 -1.43 -24.73 -1.36
C ALA A 18 -0.95 -23.27 -1.32
N THR A 19 -1.07 -22.56 -2.43
CA THR A 19 -0.85 -21.12 -2.49
C THR A 19 -1.95 -20.50 -1.63
N ALA A 20 -1.63 -20.19 -0.38
CA ALA A 20 -2.52 -19.42 0.47
C ALA A 20 -2.63 -18.01 -0.12
N ALA A 21 -3.82 -17.44 -0.12
CA ALA A 21 -4.03 -16.05 -0.48
C ALA A 21 -3.15 -15.17 0.42
N GLU A 22 -2.32 -14.33 -0.17
CA GLU A 22 -1.34 -13.53 0.56
C GLU A 22 -1.29 -12.10 0.03
N ILE A 23 -1.01 -11.17 0.94
CA ILE A 23 -0.60 -9.81 0.58
C ILE A 23 0.85 -9.62 0.99
N GLU A 24 1.71 -9.27 0.05
CA GLU A 24 3.09 -8.89 0.32
C GLU A 24 3.26 -7.38 0.15
N VAL A 25 3.71 -6.71 1.20
CA VAL A 25 4.00 -5.27 1.14
C VAL A 25 5.41 -5.06 0.60
N ARG A 26 5.51 -4.29 -0.49
CA ARG A 26 6.75 -3.95 -1.20
C ARG A 26 6.93 -2.43 -1.26
N ASN A 27 8.15 -1.97 -1.52
CA ASN A 27 8.47 -0.57 -1.88
C ASN A 27 7.75 0.49 -1.04
N ILE A 28 8.00 0.51 0.27
CA ILE A 28 7.39 1.50 1.17
C ILE A 28 8.21 2.78 1.11
N GLN A 29 7.52 3.92 0.95
CA GLN A 29 8.10 5.25 1.00
C GLN A 29 7.26 6.14 1.90
N LEU A 30 7.89 6.78 2.86
CA LEU A 30 7.30 7.82 3.70
C LEU A 30 8.01 9.13 3.36
N ALA A 31 7.31 10.04 2.71
CA ALA A 31 7.85 11.28 2.19
C ALA A 31 7.17 12.50 2.83
N PRO A 32 7.87 13.64 2.96
CA PRO A 32 7.23 14.88 3.39
C PRO A 32 6.16 15.30 2.38
N ALA A 33 5.06 15.84 2.88
CA ALA A 33 3.98 16.44 2.10
C ALA A 33 4.13 17.96 2.06
N ASP A 34 3.44 18.60 1.11
CA ASP A 34 3.50 20.06 0.92
C ASP A 34 2.98 20.85 2.14
N ASP A 35 2.11 20.25 2.93
CA ASP A 35 1.55 20.81 4.18
C ASP A 35 2.47 20.63 5.40
N GLY A 36 3.67 20.08 5.20
CA GLY A 36 4.65 19.79 6.24
C GLY A 36 4.41 18.49 6.99
N GLY A 37 3.35 17.74 6.65
CA GLY A 37 3.09 16.39 7.14
C GLY A 37 3.86 15.32 6.38
N TYR A 38 3.46 14.06 6.51
CA TYR A 38 4.06 12.92 5.80
C TYR A 38 3.02 12.08 5.11
N VAL A 39 3.31 11.75 3.86
CA VAL A 39 2.51 10.85 3.02
C VAL A 39 3.20 9.52 2.83
N LEU A 40 2.40 8.46 2.93
CA LEU A 40 2.83 7.09 2.72
C LEU A 40 2.46 6.65 1.30
N SER A 41 3.41 6.06 0.62
CA SER A 41 3.21 5.34 -0.62
C SER A 41 3.80 3.93 -0.49
N ALA A 42 3.10 2.93 -0.99
CA ALA A 42 3.56 1.55 -0.99
C ALA A 42 3.03 0.78 -2.19
N ASP A 43 3.80 -0.20 -2.65
CA ASP A 43 3.35 -1.19 -3.61
C ASP A 43 3.10 -2.51 -2.87
N MET A 44 2.06 -3.21 -3.27
CA MET A 44 1.67 -4.48 -2.69
C MET A 44 1.49 -5.52 -3.78
N ALA A 45 1.90 -6.76 -3.54
CA ALA A 45 1.45 -7.89 -4.34
C ALA A 45 0.26 -8.51 -3.61
N ILE A 46 -0.85 -8.66 -4.31
CA ILE A 46 -2.08 -9.23 -3.76
C ILE A 46 -2.40 -10.48 -4.57
N ASP A 47 -2.34 -11.62 -3.92
CA ASP A 47 -2.72 -12.91 -4.51
C ASP A 47 -4.09 -13.32 -3.98
N PHE A 48 -5.07 -13.34 -4.88
CA PHE A 48 -6.45 -13.66 -4.54
C PHE A 48 -6.67 -15.16 -4.60
N SER A 49 -7.31 -15.72 -3.57
CA SER A 49 -7.79 -17.09 -3.67
C SER A 49 -8.94 -17.20 -4.67
N PRO A 50 -9.11 -18.33 -5.36
CA PRO A 50 -10.26 -18.57 -6.24
C PRO A 50 -11.60 -18.37 -5.51
N ARG A 51 -11.63 -18.60 -4.19
CA ARG A 51 -12.81 -18.39 -3.36
C ARG A 51 -13.19 -16.91 -3.25
N LEU A 52 -12.21 -16.03 -3.06
CA LEU A 52 -12.45 -14.58 -3.01
C LEU A 52 -12.85 -14.02 -4.38
N GLU A 53 -12.25 -14.52 -5.47
CA GLU A 53 -12.64 -14.16 -6.83
C GLU A 53 -14.10 -14.53 -7.12
N GLU A 54 -14.48 -15.76 -6.78
CA GLU A 54 -15.85 -16.23 -6.92
C GLU A 54 -16.83 -15.39 -6.10
N ALA A 55 -16.48 -15.09 -4.85
CA ALA A 55 -17.31 -14.32 -3.94
C ALA A 55 -17.56 -12.89 -4.47
N VAL A 56 -16.50 -12.17 -4.90
CA VAL A 56 -16.67 -10.82 -5.43
C VAL A 56 -17.43 -10.83 -6.76
N SER A 57 -17.20 -11.80 -7.65
CA SER A 57 -17.92 -11.92 -8.92
C SER A 57 -19.41 -12.21 -8.76
N LYS A 58 -19.80 -12.83 -7.63
CA LYS A 58 -21.20 -13.02 -7.22
C LYS A 58 -21.79 -11.81 -6.52
N GLY A 59 -21.05 -10.69 -6.44
CA GLY A 59 -21.53 -9.42 -5.89
C GLY A 59 -21.26 -9.22 -4.40
N LEU A 60 -20.48 -10.10 -3.75
CA LEU A 60 -20.04 -9.88 -2.37
C LEU A 60 -19.09 -8.67 -2.31
N ALA A 61 -19.36 -7.73 -1.41
CA ALA A 61 -18.46 -6.62 -1.15
C ALA A 61 -17.28 -7.07 -0.28
N LEU A 62 -16.06 -6.84 -0.76
CA LEU A 62 -14.84 -7.10 0.00
C LEU A 62 -14.26 -5.77 0.48
N TYR A 63 -13.86 -5.72 1.75
CA TYR A 63 -13.30 -4.54 2.38
C TYR A 63 -11.83 -4.78 2.73
N PHE A 64 -10.95 -3.93 2.21
CA PHE A 64 -9.51 -3.97 2.48
C PHE A 64 -9.14 -2.84 3.41
N LEU A 65 -8.30 -3.15 4.38
CA LEU A 65 -7.86 -2.21 5.40
C LEU A 65 -6.33 -2.15 5.37
N ALA A 66 -5.77 -0.99 4.98
CA ALA A 66 -4.37 -0.67 5.25
C ALA A 66 -4.27 0.01 6.61
N GLU A 67 -3.39 -0.50 7.46
CA GLU A 67 -3.17 -0.02 8.82
C GLU A 67 -1.73 0.49 8.92
N PHE A 68 -1.55 1.73 9.35
CA PHE A 68 -0.25 2.33 9.62
C PHE A 68 -0.14 2.67 11.10
N GLU A 69 0.98 2.28 11.70
CA GLU A 69 1.33 2.61 13.08
C GLU A 69 2.71 3.27 13.11
N LEU A 70 2.84 4.33 13.91
CA LEU A 70 4.11 4.99 14.23
C LEU A 70 4.28 4.96 15.73
N SER A 71 5.38 4.40 16.21
CA SER A 71 5.67 4.29 17.64
C SER A 71 7.08 4.80 17.95
N ARG A 72 7.22 5.38 19.16
CA ARG A 72 8.53 5.77 19.69
C ARG A 72 9.07 4.63 20.53
N PRO A 73 10.22 4.03 20.16
CA PRO A 73 10.83 2.96 20.95
C PRO A 73 11.23 3.50 22.33
N ARG A 74 10.86 2.79 23.39
CA ARG A 74 11.26 3.09 24.78
C ARG A 74 11.96 1.90 25.37
N TRP A 75 13.19 2.11 25.89
CA TRP A 75 14.03 1.02 26.42
C TRP A 75 13.54 0.42 27.76
N TYR A 76 12.61 1.13 28.48
CA TYR A 76 12.22 0.76 29.85
C TYR A 76 10.70 0.62 30.05
N TRP A 77 9.88 0.78 29.01
CA TRP A 77 8.42 0.70 29.05
C TRP A 77 7.87 0.21 27.70
N PHE A 78 6.54 0.07 27.64
CA PHE A 78 5.91 -0.22 26.34
C PHE A 78 6.13 0.93 25.37
N ASP A 79 6.28 0.60 24.06
CA ASP A 79 6.41 1.59 23.00
C ASP A 79 5.22 2.53 23.00
N GLU A 80 5.49 3.83 22.94
CA GLU A 80 4.46 4.84 22.85
C GLU A 80 3.95 4.93 21.42
N LYS A 81 2.70 4.50 21.19
CA LYS A 81 2.04 4.67 19.90
C LYS A 81 1.70 6.14 19.68
N LEU A 82 2.40 6.76 18.75
CA LEU A 82 2.23 8.17 18.42
C LEU A 82 1.07 8.38 17.45
N VAL A 83 0.99 7.49 16.44
CA VAL A 83 -0.02 7.54 15.40
C VAL A 83 -0.49 6.12 15.13
N LYS A 84 -1.81 5.99 14.99
CA LYS A 84 -2.46 4.82 14.44
C LYS A 84 -3.56 5.30 13.50
N THR A 85 -3.38 5.03 12.22
CA THR A 85 -4.34 5.42 11.20
C THR A 85 -4.62 4.26 10.25
N HIS A 86 -5.73 4.32 9.55
CA HIS A 86 -6.11 3.29 8.59
C HIS A 86 -6.82 3.91 7.39
N GLN A 87 -6.73 3.22 6.26
CA GLN A 87 -7.47 3.52 5.04
C GLN A 87 -8.21 2.29 4.58
N THR A 88 -9.48 2.47 4.19
CA THR A 88 -10.36 1.38 3.76
C THR A 88 -10.70 1.51 2.28
N TRP A 89 -10.64 0.37 1.56
CA TRP A 89 -11.16 0.22 0.20
C TRP A 89 -12.28 -0.80 0.19
N ARG A 90 -13.28 -0.53 -0.62
CA ARG A 90 -14.38 -1.44 -0.88
C ARG A 90 -14.35 -1.88 -2.33
N LEU A 91 -14.20 -3.16 -2.57
CA LEU A 91 -14.26 -3.80 -3.88
C LEU A 91 -15.62 -4.49 -4.04
N THR A 92 -16.35 -4.17 -5.12
CA THR A 92 -17.64 -4.75 -5.44
C THR A 92 -17.75 -5.04 -6.93
N TYR A 93 -18.57 -6.03 -7.31
CA TYR A 93 -18.95 -6.29 -8.69
C TYR A 93 -20.39 -5.89 -8.94
N HIS A 94 -20.62 -5.14 -10.00
CA HIS A 94 -21.95 -4.72 -10.45
C HIS A 94 -22.39 -5.56 -11.64
N ALA A 95 -23.30 -6.50 -11.43
CA ALA A 95 -23.76 -7.43 -12.44
C ALA A 95 -24.44 -6.75 -13.63
N LEU A 96 -25.19 -5.66 -13.43
CA LEU A 96 -25.87 -4.92 -14.49
C LEU A 96 -24.91 -4.27 -15.49
N THR A 97 -23.83 -3.66 -14.98
CA THR A 97 -22.82 -3.00 -15.82
C THR A 97 -21.64 -3.91 -16.13
N ARG A 98 -21.57 -5.10 -15.51
CA ARG A 98 -20.47 -6.06 -15.59
C ARG A 98 -19.12 -5.41 -15.27
N GLN A 99 -19.08 -4.55 -14.26
CA GLN A 99 -17.91 -3.82 -13.86
C GLN A 99 -17.55 -4.05 -12.40
N TYR A 100 -16.26 -4.09 -12.12
CA TYR A 100 -15.72 -4.03 -10.77
C TYR A 100 -15.60 -2.58 -10.34
N ARG A 101 -16.04 -2.27 -9.12
CA ARG A 101 -15.93 -0.94 -8.55
C ARG A 101 -15.08 -0.98 -7.30
N LEU A 102 -14.02 -0.16 -7.30
CA LEU A 102 -13.17 0.09 -6.15
C LEU A 102 -13.50 1.47 -5.59
N SER A 103 -13.83 1.54 -4.30
CA SER A 103 -14.21 2.77 -3.62
C SER A 103 -13.31 3.03 -2.42
N THR A 104 -12.92 4.29 -2.22
CA THR A 104 -12.17 4.78 -1.06
C THR A 104 -12.83 6.06 -0.58
N GLY A 105 -13.44 6.02 0.61
CA GLY A 105 -14.27 7.13 1.07
C GLY A 105 -15.39 7.46 0.07
N ALA A 106 -15.44 8.72 -0.39
CA ALA A 106 -16.41 9.19 -1.38
C ALA A 106 -15.99 8.93 -2.84
N LEU A 107 -14.74 8.58 -3.07
CA LEU A 107 -14.20 8.33 -4.41
C LEU A 107 -14.47 6.89 -4.84
N HIS A 108 -14.77 6.70 -6.12
CA HIS A 108 -14.91 5.37 -6.70
C HIS A 108 -14.40 5.35 -8.14
N GLN A 109 -13.87 4.20 -8.54
CA GLN A 109 -13.42 3.91 -9.89
C GLN A 109 -14.03 2.60 -10.35
N SER A 110 -14.40 2.50 -11.64
CA SER A 110 -14.94 1.30 -12.25
C SER A 110 -13.95 0.71 -13.24
N PHE A 111 -13.88 -0.63 -13.26
CA PHE A 111 -12.92 -1.40 -14.05
C PHE A 111 -13.64 -2.50 -14.81
N SER A 112 -13.11 -2.88 -15.97
CA SER A 112 -13.65 -3.94 -16.81
C SER A 112 -13.29 -5.34 -16.29
N SER A 113 -12.20 -5.46 -15.53
CA SER A 113 -11.71 -6.73 -14.98
C SER A 113 -11.32 -6.61 -13.50
N LEU A 114 -11.32 -7.77 -12.82
CA LEU A 114 -10.82 -7.85 -11.44
C LEU A 114 -9.35 -7.49 -11.35
N ASP A 115 -8.53 -7.96 -12.30
CA ASP A 115 -7.09 -7.69 -12.34
C ASP A 115 -6.78 -6.20 -12.43
N GLU A 116 -7.58 -5.42 -13.16
CA GLU A 116 -7.44 -3.97 -13.22
C GLU A 116 -7.72 -3.31 -11.86
N ALA A 117 -8.80 -3.75 -11.21
CA ALA A 117 -9.16 -3.26 -9.88
C ALA A 117 -8.09 -3.61 -8.84
N LEU A 118 -7.57 -4.85 -8.87
CA LEU A 118 -6.49 -5.30 -7.99
C LEU A 118 -5.18 -4.55 -8.23
N ARG A 119 -4.83 -4.24 -9.48
CA ARG A 119 -3.65 -3.41 -9.79
C ARG A 119 -3.73 -2.00 -9.21
N VAL A 120 -4.93 -1.43 -9.12
CA VAL A 120 -5.11 -0.12 -8.46
C VAL A 120 -5.09 -0.28 -6.95
N LEU A 121 -5.76 -1.29 -6.41
CA LEU A 121 -5.75 -1.61 -4.99
C LEU A 121 -4.33 -1.89 -4.46
N SER A 122 -3.47 -2.52 -5.29
CA SER A 122 -2.08 -2.84 -4.94
C SER A 122 -1.15 -1.61 -4.87
N ARG A 123 -1.64 -0.43 -5.25
CA ARG A 123 -0.86 0.81 -5.26
C ARG A 123 -1.41 1.83 -4.28
N LEU A 124 -0.91 1.80 -3.08
CA LEU A 124 -1.16 2.87 -2.11
C LEU A 124 -0.34 4.10 -2.49
N ARG A 125 -0.99 5.25 -2.68
CA ARG A 125 -0.31 6.50 -3.08
C ARG A 125 -0.82 7.68 -2.28
N ASN A 126 0.11 8.53 -1.85
CA ASN A 126 -0.15 9.82 -1.20
C ASN A 126 -1.14 9.73 -0.02
N TRP A 127 -1.08 8.64 0.74
CA TRP A 127 -1.90 8.54 1.93
C TRP A 127 -1.29 9.36 3.05
N GLN A 128 -1.96 10.44 3.46
CA GLN A 128 -1.53 11.26 4.58
C GLN A 128 -1.67 10.48 5.88
N VAL A 129 -0.54 10.16 6.50
CA VAL A 129 -0.47 9.31 7.71
C VAL A 129 -0.02 10.08 8.94
N LEU A 130 0.63 11.23 8.76
CA LEU A 130 1.23 11.98 9.84
C LEU A 130 1.09 13.49 9.58
N ALA A 131 0.61 14.23 10.59
CA ALA A 131 0.57 15.68 10.55
C ALA A 131 1.93 16.28 11.01
N ALA A 132 2.24 17.49 10.53
CA ALA A 132 3.52 18.17 10.76
C ALA A 132 3.86 18.38 12.25
N ASP A 133 2.84 18.63 13.08
CA ASP A 133 2.95 18.96 14.50
C ASP A 133 3.23 17.76 15.41
N ARG A 134 3.27 16.55 14.86
CA ARG A 134 3.38 15.30 15.63
C ARG A 134 4.80 14.83 15.84
N VAL A 135 5.76 15.32 15.06
CA VAL A 135 7.15 14.85 15.06
C VAL A 135 8.12 15.99 14.92
N LEU A 136 9.30 15.87 15.54
CA LEU A 136 10.36 16.85 15.45
C LEU A 136 11.46 16.38 14.49
N PRO A 137 12.12 17.31 13.76
CA PRO A 137 13.26 16.97 12.92
C PRO A 137 14.36 16.23 13.70
N GLY A 138 14.90 15.16 13.11
CA GLY A 138 15.95 14.35 13.71
C GLY A 138 15.46 13.24 14.64
N GLU A 139 14.19 13.18 15.00
CA GLU A 139 13.63 12.08 15.78
C GLU A 139 13.52 10.80 14.94
N SER A 140 13.66 9.65 15.62
CA SER A 140 13.52 8.33 15.00
C SER A 140 12.36 7.56 15.62
N PHE A 141 11.61 6.87 14.77
CA PHE A 141 10.39 6.13 15.12
C PHE A 141 10.38 4.76 14.47
N ASP A 142 9.71 3.82 15.08
CA ASP A 142 9.34 2.54 14.47
C ASP A 142 8.02 2.72 13.72
N ALA A 143 8.11 2.63 12.40
CA ALA A 143 6.97 2.66 11.51
C ALA A 143 6.56 1.24 11.13
N ALA A 144 5.27 0.99 11.01
CA ALA A 144 4.73 -0.29 10.61
C ALA A 144 3.54 -0.13 9.68
N LEU A 145 3.49 -0.95 8.62
CA LEU A 145 2.40 -1.01 7.66
C LEU A 145 1.91 -2.45 7.51
N ARG A 146 0.61 -2.63 7.45
CA ARG A 146 -0.05 -3.90 7.13
C ARG A 146 -1.27 -3.64 6.26
N MET A 147 -1.56 -4.56 5.35
CA MET A 147 -2.84 -4.60 4.63
C MET A 147 -3.54 -5.93 4.86
N ARG A 148 -4.86 -5.91 5.03
CA ARG A 148 -5.67 -7.11 5.21
C ARG A 148 -7.09 -6.96 4.67
N LEU A 149 -7.71 -8.09 4.38
CA LEU A 149 -9.14 -8.17 4.17
C LEU A 149 -9.85 -8.04 5.53
N ASP A 150 -10.82 -7.15 5.63
CA ASP A 150 -11.64 -7.01 6.84
C ASP A 150 -12.85 -7.94 6.79
N THR A 151 -12.67 -9.14 7.30
CA THR A 151 -13.72 -10.16 7.35
C THR A 151 -14.89 -9.80 8.25
N THR A 152 -14.73 -8.82 9.14
CA THR A 152 -15.80 -8.35 10.04
C THR A 152 -16.90 -7.59 9.29
N GLN A 153 -16.57 -7.05 8.10
CA GLN A 153 -17.50 -6.34 7.23
C GLN A 153 -18.28 -7.29 6.29
N LEU A 154 -17.94 -8.57 6.28
CA LEU A 154 -18.67 -9.55 5.48
C LEU A 154 -20.07 -9.82 6.07
N PRO A 155 -21.05 -10.26 5.27
CA PRO A 155 -22.31 -10.78 5.78
C PRO A 155 -22.09 -11.98 6.71
N LYS A 156 -22.95 -12.14 7.73
CA LYS A 156 -22.81 -13.15 8.80
C LYS A 156 -22.43 -14.56 8.34
N PRO A 157 -23.04 -15.14 7.28
CA PRO A 157 -22.67 -16.47 6.84
C PRO A 157 -21.19 -16.58 6.45
N PHE A 158 -20.65 -15.56 5.76
CA PHE A 158 -19.26 -15.52 5.31
C PHE A 158 -18.29 -15.22 6.46
N GLN A 159 -18.71 -14.49 7.50
CA GLN A 159 -17.90 -14.31 8.71
C GLN A 159 -17.64 -15.65 9.42
N ILE A 160 -18.67 -16.50 9.52
CA ILE A 160 -18.53 -17.82 10.13
C ILE A 160 -17.61 -18.70 9.30
N GLU A 161 -17.77 -18.68 7.97
CA GLU A 161 -16.91 -19.44 7.06
C GLU A 161 -15.45 -18.95 7.14
N ALA A 162 -15.21 -17.66 7.26
CA ALA A 162 -13.88 -17.07 7.36
C ALA A 162 -13.11 -17.49 8.64
N ILE A 163 -13.80 -17.89 9.70
CA ILE A 163 -13.16 -18.39 10.92
C ILE A 163 -12.55 -19.77 10.69
N SER A 164 -13.20 -20.61 9.88
CA SER A 164 -12.82 -22.01 9.67
C SER A 164 -12.06 -22.29 8.38
N ASN A 165 -12.11 -21.36 7.41
CA ASN A 165 -11.51 -21.55 6.10
C ASN A 165 -10.47 -20.46 5.81
N ARG A 166 -9.21 -20.87 5.60
CA ARG A 166 -8.07 -19.99 5.29
C ARG A 166 -8.19 -19.23 3.97
N ASP A 167 -9.00 -19.72 3.02
CA ASP A 167 -9.23 -19.05 1.73
C ASP A 167 -9.85 -17.65 1.87
N TRP A 168 -10.44 -17.36 3.04
CA TRP A 168 -10.97 -16.04 3.39
C TRP A 168 -9.95 -15.15 4.12
N ILE A 169 -8.80 -15.70 4.49
CA ILE A 169 -7.75 -14.93 5.17
C ILE A 169 -6.81 -14.37 4.11
N LEU A 170 -6.90 -13.09 3.89
CA LEU A 170 -6.02 -12.37 2.99
C LEU A 170 -5.39 -11.20 3.76
N SER A 171 -4.15 -11.35 4.17
CA SER A 171 -3.44 -10.34 4.97
C SER A 171 -1.94 -10.40 4.72
N SER A 172 -1.28 -9.25 4.85
CA SER A 172 0.17 -9.20 4.97
C SER A 172 0.59 -9.34 6.44
N ASP A 173 1.84 -9.71 6.65
CA ASP A 173 2.52 -9.46 7.90
C ASP A 173 2.75 -7.95 8.10
N TRP A 174 3.02 -7.55 9.35
CA TRP A 174 3.45 -6.22 9.66
C TRP A 174 4.85 -5.97 9.09
N LYS A 175 4.94 -5.11 8.06
CA LYS A 175 6.22 -4.61 7.57
C LYS A 175 6.67 -3.46 8.44
N ARG A 176 7.78 -3.64 9.15
CA ARG A 176 8.33 -2.66 10.09
C ARG A 176 9.63 -2.08 9.56
N TRP A 177 9.86 -0.78 9.79
CA TRP A 177 11.11 -0.08 9.45
C TRP A 177 11.34 1.09 10.38
N LEU A 178 12.60 1.46 10.53
CA LEU A 178 12.99 2.68 11.24
C LEU A 178 12.77 3.89 10.33
N PHE A 179 11.99 4.85 10.80
CA PHE A 179 11.78 6.13 10.14
C PHE A 179 12.45 7.24 10.93
N THR A 180 13.38 7.97 10.31
CA THR A 180 13.99 9.17 10.91
C THR A 180 13.47 10.40 10.18
N VAL A 181 12.95 11.34 10.96
CA VAL A 181 12.42 12.61 10.43
C VAL A 181 13.57 13.43 9.83
N PRO A 182 13.52 13.78 8.54
CA PRO A 182 14.59 14.53 7.91
C PRO A 182 14.78 15.90 8.59
N VAL A 183 16.03 16.25 8.86
CA VAL A 183 16.41 17.61 9.24
C VAL A 183 16.52 18.41 7.96
N VAL A 184 15.54 19.27 7.67
CA VAL A 184 15.60 20.17 6.53
C VAL A 184 16.66 21.22 6.84
N SER A 185 17.87 21.03 6.32
CA SER A 185 18.90 22.07 6.38
C SER A 185 18.53 23.18 5.39
N PRO A 186 18.46 24.46 5.80
CA PRO A 186 18.03 25.57 4.91
C PRO A 186 18.95 25.81 3.71
N ALA A 187 20.08 25.12 3.63
CA ALA A 187 21.05 25.25 2.53
C ALA A 187 20.61 24.63 1.20
N ALA A 188 19.60 23.74 1.17
CA ALA A 188 19.17 23.10 -0.09
C ALA A 188 18.08 23.91 -0.84
N SER A 189 17.43 24.87 -0.20
CA SER A 189 16.39 25.68 -0.84
C SER A 189 16.95 26.83 -1.69
N SER A 190 18.21 27.23 -1.49
CA SER A 190 18.83 28.34 -2.26
C SER A 190 19.48 27.93 -3.57
N ALA A 191 19.67 26.61 -3.82
CA ALA A 191 20.31 26.12 -5.04
C ALA A 191 19.36 25.97 -6.23
N ALA A 192 18.04 25.97 -6.00
CA ALA A 192 17.05 25.79 -7.08
C ALA A 192 16.62 27.10 -7.77
N THR A 193 17.00 28.28 -7.23
CA THR A 193 16.55 29.59 -7.76
C THR A 193 17.64 30.36 -8.52
N ALA A 194 18.85 29.79 -8.67
CA ALA A 194 20.00 30.54 -9.27
C ALA A 194 20.36 30.19 -10.70
N THR A 195 19.51 29.48 -11.47
CA THR A 195 19.81 29.17 -12.86
C THR A 195 18.70 29.62 -13.81
N THR A 196 18.41 30.91 -13.79
CA THR A 196 17.73 31.55 -14.93
C THR A 196 18.00 33.05 -14.84
N VAL A 197 19.05 33.53 -15.43
CA VAL A 197 19.21 34.83 -16.13
C VAL A 197 20.66 34.99 -16.52
N SER A 198 20.97 34.85 -17.82
CA SER A 198 21.88 35.68 -18.59
C SER A 198 22.01 35.13 -20.00
N THR A 199 21.10 35.52 -20.86
CA THR A 199 21.38 35.60 -22.29
C THR A 199 21.61 37.05 -22.60
N PRO A 200 22.80 37.50 -23.02
CA PRO A 200 23.00 38.87 -23.50
C PRO A 200 22.40 39.00 -24.90
N ILE A 201 21.48 39.93 -25.04
CA ILE A 201 20.96 40.39 -26.30
C ILE A 201 22.10 41.07 -27.02
N ALA A 202 22.57 40.50 -28.12
CA ALA A 202 23.44 41.18 -29.07
C ALA A 202 22.61 42.16 -29.89
N ALA A 203 22.97 43.42 -29.82
CA ALA A 203 22.42 44.51 -30.63
C ALA A 203 22.85 44.34 -32.11
N PRO A 204 21.99 44.60 -33.09
CA PRO A 204 22.41 44.70 -34.47
C PRO A 204 23.03 46.09 -34.73
N ALA A 205 24.26 46.03 -35.11
CA ALA A 205 24.97 47.25 -35.68
C ALA A 205 24.34 47.69 -37.01
N GLY A 206 24.01 48.91 -37.05
CA GLY A 206 23.58 49.58 -38.26
C GLY A 206 24.69 49.62 -39.32
N GLY A 207 24.30 49.51 -40.53
CA GLY A 207 25.10 49.75 -41.76
C GLY A 207 24.33 50.64 -42.71
N GLU A 208 24.75 51.88 -42.71
CA GLU A 208 24.43 52.88 -43.70
C GLU A 208 24.99 52.48 -45.04
N ALA A 209 24.33 52.79 -46.12
CA ALA A 209 24.80 53.58 -47.24
C ALA A 209 24.02 53.32 -48.52
N LYS A 210 23.42 54.28 -48.99
CA LYS A 210 23.40 54.99 -50.23
C LYS A 210 22.16 54.83 -51.05
#